data_c74ac66dc5adbda2a9f533b5eab85ba0
#
_entry.id   c74ac66dc5adbda2a9f533b5eab85ba0
#
_cell.length_a   1.000
_cell.length_b   1.000
_cell.length_c   1.000
_cell.angle_alpha   90.00
_cell.angle_beta   90.00
_cell.angle_gamma   90.00
#
_symmetry.space_group_name_H-M   'P 1'
#
loop_
_entity.id
_entity.type
_entity.pdbx_description
1 polymer ?
#
loop_
_entity_poly.entity_id
_entity_poly.type
_entity_poly.pdbx_seq_one_letter_code
_entity_poly.pdbx_strand_id
1 'polypeptide(L)'
;RDFCLSRGLGDVYKRQADKGIIAPRTPCPVLYGIRGASKEAVESAHIWMQDVETNEKCELWASHMSNQLSDDHLLGPSFGTVISDPRVVKGAHASLRVISEGFGETLVAFSEGGPVNRLLRQLSPGDKVSWMGLRSPDKAIHLEKLKIVSPSPRITTRPRCCGKTMRSKGKNQHLSCDKCKMKAPKYWLSDEWSPDIPSSFDGWTQPPPSQRRHLSMPLELGIPS
;
A
#
# COMPACT_ATOMS: atom_id res chain seq x y z
N ARG A 1 18.83 -15.28 -0.85
CA ARG A 1 18.12 -16.58 -1.04
C ARG A 1 16.68 -16.24 -1.33
N ASP A 2 16.29 -16.39 -2.61
CA ASP A 2 15.05 -15.79 -3.14
C ASP A 2 13.95 -16.81 -3.39
N PHE A 3 13.76 -17.75 -2.49
CA PHE A 3 12.64 -18.69 -2.58
C PHE A 3 11.75 -18.64 -1.35
N CYS A 4 10.50 -18.91 -1.55
CA CYS A 4 9.50 -19.00 -0.48
C CYS A 4 8.69 -20.27 -0.64
N LEU A 5 8.47 -20.98 0.45
CA LEU A 5 7.58 -22.13 0.49
C LEU A 5 6.15 -21.68 0.68
N SER A 6 5.27 -22.03 -0.23
CA SER A 6 3.84 -21.81 -0.09
C SER A 6 3.10 -23.12 0.06
N ARG A 7 2.00 -23.12 0.79
CA ARG A 7 1.13 -24.27 1.01
C ARG A 7 -0.08 -24.19 0.10
N GLY A 8 -0.53 -25.30 -0.42
CA GLY A 8 -1.82 -25.58 -1.05
C GLY A 8 -2.60 -24.45 -1.72
N LEU A 9 -3.55 -24.79 -2.56
CA LEU A 9 -4.49 -23.85 -3.18
C LEU A 9 -5.23 -23.03 -2.09
N GLY A 10 -4.96 -21.73 -2.01
CA GLY A 10 -5.61 -20.80 -1.09
C GLY A 10 -4.73 -20.18 -0.01
N ASP A 11 -3.48 -20.61 0.12
CA ASP A 11 -2.57 -19.99 1.08
C ASP A 11 -1.93 -18.71 0.54
N VAL A 12 -1.97 -17.69 1.38
CA VAL A 12 -1.34 -16.40 1.12
C VAL A 12 0.17 -16.59 1.00
N TYR A 13 0.72 -16.13 -0.10
CA TYR A 13 2.16 -16.10 -0.34
C TYR A 13 2.86 -15.28 0.75
N LYS A 14 3.79 -15.91 1.46
CA LYS A 14 4.64 -15.26 2.45
C LYS A 14 6.09 -15.29 1.98
N ARG A 15 6.55 -14.25 1.33
CA ARG A 15 7.98 -13.99 1.17
C ARG A 15 8.49 -13.47 2.52
N GLN A 16 8.91 -14.38 3.37
CA GLN A 16 9.63 -14.04 4.60
C GLN A 16 11.08 -14.42 4.43
N ALA A 17 11.96 -13.49 4.72
CA ALA A 17 13.38 -13.64 4.55
C ALA A 17 13.99 -14.83 5.31
N ASP A 18 13.38 -15.30 6.44
CA ASP A 18 14.08 -16.16 7.38
C ASP A 18 13.33 -17.40 7.89
N LYS A 19 12.10 -17.68 7.46
CA LYS A 19 11.36 -18.86 7.96
C LYS A 19 10.49 -19.51 6.87
N GLY A 20 10.92 -20.68 6.41
CA GLY A 20 10.05 -21.61 5.69
C GLY A 20 9.02 -22.22 6.65
N ILE A 21 7.76 -22.22 6.27
CA ILE A 21 6.70 -22.94 6.98
C ILE A 21 6.27 -24.10 6.10
N ILE A 22 6.53 -25.32 6.51
CA ILE A 22 6.09 -26.55 5.82
C ILE A 22 5.11 -27.25 6.74
N ALA A 23 3.83 -27.10 6.50
CA ALA A 23 2.81 -28.01 6.98
C ALA A 23 1.50 -27.76 6.23
N PRO A 24 0.97 -28.69 5.46
CA PRO A 24 -0.35 -28.60 4.85
C PRO A 24 -1.40 -28.51 5.97
N ARG A 25 -2.33 -27.56 5.84
CA ARG A 25 -3.46 -27.40 6.78
C ARG A 25 -4.76 -27.97 6.25
N THR A 26 -4.77 -28.38 4.99
CA THR A 26 -5.95 -28.92 4.31
C THR A 26 -5.57 -30.19 3.56
N PRO A 27 -6.47 -31.16 3.39
CA PRO A 27 -6.26 -32.27 2.50
C PRO A 27 -6.02 -31.77 1.07
N CYS A 28 -4.80 -31.93 0.59
CA CYS A 28 -4.42 -31.49 -0.74
C CYS A 28 -3.46 -32.53 -1.34
N PRO A 29 -3.63 -32.90 -2.62
CA PRO A 29 -2.69 -33.79 -3.30
C PRO A 29 -1.31 -33.17 -3.51
N VAL A 30 -1.19 -31.85 -3.31
CA VAL A 30 0.07 -31.12 -3.41
C VAL A 30 0.74 -31.08 -2.05
N LEU A 31 1.89 -31.73 -1.91
CA LEU A 31 2.65 -31.82 -0.67
C LEU A 31 3.18 -30.44 -0.26
N TYR A 32 3.80 -29.72 -1.19
CA TYR A 32 4.26 -28.34 -1.01
C TYR A 32 4.40 -27.59 -2.35
N GLY A 33 4.53 -26.28 -2.27
CA GLY A 33 4.88 -25.42 -3.40
C GLY A 33 6.03 -24.49 -3.03
N ILE A 34 6.98 -24.33 -3.94
CA ILE A 34 8.10 -23.40 -3.84
C ILE A 34 7.89 -22.26 -4.83
N ARG A 35 8.12 -21.03 -4.40
CA ARG A 35 8.09 -19.85 -5.26
C ARG A 35 9.42 -19.13 -5.16
N GLY A 36 9.94 -18.70 -6.30
CA GLY A 36 11.20 -17.97 -6.41
C GLY A 36 11.19 -17.00 -7.59
N ALA A 37 12.24 -16.21 -7.67
CA ALA A 37 12.41 -15.21 -8.71
C ALA A 37 12.83 -15.82 -10.07
N SER A 38 13.38 -17.04 -10.08
CA SER A 38 13.73 -17.75 -11.30
C SER A 38 13.42 -19.24 -11.20
N LYS A 39 13.35 -19.90 -12.34
CA LYS A 39 13.15 -21.36 -12.43
C LYS A 39 14.25 -22.11 -11.71
N GLU A 40 15.50 -21.71 -11.95
CA GLU A 40 16.70 -22.35 -11.39
C GLU A 40 16.70 -22.25 -9.85
N ALA A 41 16.30 -21.12 -9.31
CA ALA A 41 16.18 -20.93 -7.84
C ALA A 41 15.13 -21.84 -7.22
N VAL A 42 14.00 -22.02 -7.89
CA VAL A 42 12.90 -22.89 -7.43
C VAL A 42 13.31 -24.36 -7.50
N GLU A 43 13.93 -24.79 -8.61
CA GLU A 43 14.39 -26.16 -8.80
C GLU A 43 15.51 -26.53 -7.81
N SER A 44 16.48 -25.64 -7.60
CA SER A 44 17.54 -25.82 -6.60
C SER A 44 16.97 -25.95 -5.18
N ALA A 45 15.98 -25.15 -4.84
CA ALA A 45 15.31 -25.23 -3.55
C ALA A 45 14.52 -26.54 -3.39
N HIS A 46 13.87 -27.01 -4.45
CA HIS A 46 13.20 -28.31 -4.46
C HIS A 46 14.17 -29.46 -4.23
N ILE A 47 15.27 -29.51 -4.99
CA ILE A 47 16.31 -30.55 -4.85
C ILE A 47 16.84 -30.55 -3.42
N TRP A 48 17.24 -29.40 -2.91
CA TRP A 48 17.71 -29.29 -1.54
C TRP A 48 16.69 -29.81 -0.51
N MET A 49 15.40 -29.52 -0.68
CA MET A 49 14.36 -30.03 0.22
C MET A 49 14.20 -31.54 0.12
N GLN A 50 14.35 -32.11 -1.06
CA GLN A 50 14.28 -33.55 -1.27
C GLN A 50 15.49 -34.30 -0.71
N ASP A 51 16.62 -33.63 -0.53
CA ASP A 51 17.83 -34.24 0.07
C ASP A 51 17.73 -34.34 1.60
N VAL A 52 16.82 -33.61 2.24
CA VAL A 52 16.64 -33.71 3.69
C VAL A 52 15.92 -35.04 4.02
N GLU A 53 16.57 -35.88 4.82
CA GLU A 53 16.07 -37.23 5.16
C GLU A 53 14.71 -37.27 5.82
N THR A 54 14.38 -36.22 6.59
CA THR A 54 13.12 -36.10 7.33
C THR A 54 11.95 -35.66 6.46
N ASN A 55 12.17 -35.27 5.22
CA ASN A 55 11.12 -34.82 4.32
C ASN A 55 10.54 -35.99 3.53
N GLU A 56 9.23 -35.95 3.35
CA GLU A 56 8.54 -36.86 2.45
C GLU A 56 8.99 -36.62 1.01
N LYS A 57 9.28 -37.68 0.28
CA LYS A 57 9.76 -37.59 -1.11
C LYS A 57 8.59 -37.38 -2.07
N CYS A 58 8.77 -36.45 -3.02
CA CYS A 58 7.80 -36.22 -4.07
C CYS A 58 8.01 -37.21 -5.22
N GLU A 59 6.94 -37.90 -5.63
CA GLU A 59 6.96 -38.75 -6.82
C GLU A 59 7.00 -37.95 -8.11
N LEU A 60 6.28 -36.81 -8.14
CA LEU A 60 6.17 -35.92 -9.28
C LEU A 60 6.29 -34.46 -8.84
N TRP A 61 6.95 -33.67 -9.64
CA TRP A 61 7.00 -32.23 -9.47
C TRP A 61 7.11 -31.51 -10.83
N ALA A 62 6.70 -30.26 -10.87
CA ALA A 62 6.81 -29.43 -12.05
C ALA A 62 7.08 -27.98 -11.66
N SER A 63 7.84 -27.26 -12.47
CA SER A 63 8.03 -25.83 -12.36
C SER A 63 7.32 -25.11 -13.52
N HIS A 64 6.70 -23.98 -13.22
CA HIS A 64 6.06 -23.14 -14.22
C HIS A 64 6.16 -21.67 -13.81
N MET A 65 6.11 -20.79 -14.78
CA MET A 65 6.01 -19.35 -14.51
C MET A 65 4.62 -19.02 -13.95
N SER A 66 4.61 -18.22 -12.90
CA SER A 66 3.35 -17.64 -12.41
C SER A 66 3.17 -16.23 -12.96
N ASN A 67 1.93 -15.78 -13.08
CA ASN A 67 1.58 -14.43 -13.53
C ASN A 67 1.87 -13.32 -12.51
N GLN A 68 2.61 -13.60 -11.43
CA GLN A 68 3.07 -12.58 -10.47
C GLN A 68 4.03 -11.55 -11.07
N LEU A 69 4.54 -11.81 -12.26
CA LEU A 69 5.45 -10.88 -12.94
C LEU A 69 4.73 -9.75 -13.68
N SER A 70 3.40 -9.77 -13.76
CA SER A 70 2.66 -8.88 -14.64
C SER A 70 1.54 -8.09 -13.97
N ASP A 71 1.14 -8.45 -12.74
CA ASP A 71 -0.08 -7.91 -12.10
C ASP A 71 -1.35 -8.07 -12.99
N ASP A 72 -1.43 -9.11 -13.84
CA ASP A 72 -2.51 -9.32 -14.82
C ASP A 72 -3.92 -9.29 -14.22
N HIS A 73 -4.04 -9.56 -12.92
CA HIS A 73 -5.30 -9.50 -12.20
C HIS A 73 -5.74 -8.07 -11.85
N LEU A 74 -4.89 -7.08 -12.08
CA LEU A 74 -5.17 -5.67 -11.86
C LEU A 74 -5.30 -4.93 -13.19
N LEU A 75 -6.20 -3.98 -13.23
CA LEU A 75 -6.14 -2.93 -14.23
C LEU A 75 -4.90 -2.08 -13.99
N GLY A 76 -4.35 -1.48 -15.04
CA GLY A 76 -3.22 -0.56 -14.94
C GLY A 76 -3.47 0.58 -13.94
N PRO A 77 -2.45 1.40 -13.63
CA PRO A 77 -2.59 2.44 -12.62
C PRO A 77 -3.72 3.41 -12.96
N SER A 78 -4.61 3.63 -12.01
CA SER A 78 -5.61 4.69 -12.04
C SER A 78 -5.08 5.94 -11.36
N PHE A 79 -5.61 7.11 -11.74
CA PHE A 79 -5.22 8.40 -11.20
C PHE A 79 -6.44 9.18 -10.73
N GLY A 80 -6.26 9.98 -9.68
CA GLY A 80 -7.35 10.83 -9.21
C GLY A 80 -6.93 11.80 -8.13
N THR A 81 -7.92 12.62 -7.73
CA THR A 81 -7.76 13.61 -6.67
C THR A 81 -8.60 13.20 -5.46
N VAL A 82 -7.99 13.22 -4.29
CA VAL A 82 -8.65 12.96 -3.01
C VAL A 82 -9.66 14.07 -2.73
N ILE A 83 -10.88 13.71 -2.35
CA ILE A 83 -11.99 14.65 -2.07
C ILE A 83 -12.58 14.51 -0.67
N SER A 84 -12.10 13.58 0.13
CA SER A 84 -12.55 13.43 1.52
C SER A 84 -11.37 13.11 2.43
N ASP A 85 -11.53 13.46 3.70
CA ASP A 85 -10.62 12.97 4.73
C ASP A 85 -10.74 11.44 4.86
N PRO A 86 -9.67 10.75 5.27
CA PRO A 86 -9.69 9.32 5.54
C PRO A 86 -10.65 8.98 6.70
N ARG A 87 -11.53 8.03 6.46
CA ARG A 87 -12.38 7.43 7.49
C ARG A 87 -11.73 6.15 7.99
N VAL A 88 -11.40 6.10 9.27
CA VAL A 88 -10.84 4.91 9.92
C VAL A 88 -11.95 4.23 10.74
N VAL A 89 -12.08 2.93 10.59
CA VAL A 89 -13.07 2.10 11.32
C VAL A 89 -12.37 1.19 12.33
N LYS A 90 -13.17 0.50 13.17
CA LYS A 90 -12.67 -0.50 14.12
C LYS A 90 -11.81 -1.53 13.37
N GLY A 91 -10.64 -1.86 13.90
CA GLY A 91 -9.66 -2.72 13.21
C GLY A 91 -8.66 -1.94 12.36
N ALA A 92 -8.69 -0.60 12.40
CA ALA A 92 -7.79 0.30 11.68
C ALA A 92 -7.84 0.21 10.14
N HIS A 93 -8.90 -0.41 9.57
CA HIS A 93 -9.16 -0.31 8.14
C HIS A 93 -9.53 1.12 7.80
N ALA A 94 -9.05 1.61 6.66
CA ALA A 94 -9.25 3.00 6.27
C ALA A 94 -9.85 3.10 4.86
N SER A 95 -10.67 4.12 4.65
CA SER A 95 -11.24 4.42 3.34
C SER A 95 -11.28 5.93 3.11
N LEU A 96 -11.23 6.35 1.85
CA LEU A 96 -11.45 7.72 1.44
C LEU A 96 -12.08 7.77 0.04
N ARG A 97 -12.56 8.94 -0.35
CA ARG A 97 -13.12 9.16 -1.68
C ARG A 97 -12.14 9.95 -2.56
N VAL A 98 -12.11 9.57 -3.83
CA VAL A 98 -11.37 10.25 -4.89
C VAL A 98 -12.29 10.57 -6.06
N ILE A 99 -11.90 11.53 -6.88
CA ILE A 99 -12.46 11.72 -8.23
C ILE A 99 -11.41 11.23 -9.23
N SER A 100 -11.81 10.32 -10.10
CA SER A 100 -11.04 9.79 -11.21
C SER A 100 -11.88 9.88 -12.47
N GLU A 101 -11.34 10.46 -13.54
CA GLU A 101 -12.05 10.58 -14.85
C GLU A 101 -13.48 11.15 -14.74
N GLY A 102 -13.71 12.04 -13.79
CA GLY A 102 -15.04 12.63 -13.53
C GLY A 102 -15.98 11.81 -12.66
N PHE A 103 -15.59 10.62 -12.23
CA PHE A 103 -16.38 9.74 -11.37
C PHE A 103 -15.83 9.69 -9.94
N GLY A 104 -16.76 9.64 -8.97
CA GLY A 104 -16.41 9.45 -7.57
C GLY A 104 -16.17 7.97 -7.25
N GLU A 105 -15.01 7.65 -6.72
CA GLU A 105 -14.64 6.29 -6.30
C GLU A 105 -14.27 6.24 -4.83
N THR A 106 -14.40 5.08 -4.22
CA THR A 106 -14.00 4.83 -2.82
C THR A 106 -12.78 3.91 -2.83
N LEU A 107 -11.69 4.39 -2.26
CA LEU A 107 -10.48 3.60 -2.03
C LEU A 107 -10.52 3.03 -0.61
N VAL A 108 -10.20 1.75 -0.47
CA VAL A 108 -10.16 1.05 0.81
C VAL A 108 -8.79 0.40 0.99
N ALA A 109 -8.18 0.64 2.15
CA ALA A 109 -6.95 -0.03 2.56
C ALA A 109 -7.19 -0.75 3.90
N PHE A 110 -7.00 -2.06 3.90
CA PHE A 110 -7.09 -2.86 5.12
C PHE A 110 -5.88 -2.62 6.03
N SER A 111 -6.05 -2.82 7.34
CA SER A 111 -4.98 -2.64 8.32
C SER A 111 -3.75 -3.50 8.02
N GLU A 112 -3.98 -4.71 7.52
CA GLU A 112 -2.96 -5.68 7.13
C GLU A 112 -2.12 -5.20 5.94
N GLY A 113 -2.66 -4.28 5.14
CA GLY A 113 -1.95 -3.62 4.04
C GLY A 113 -0.76 -2.75 4.47
N GLY A 114 -0.58 -2.55 5.79
CA GLY A 114 0.60 -1.91 6.38
C GLY A 114 0.94 -0.55 5.75
N PRO A 115 1.98 -0.44 4.91
CA PRO A 115 2.38 0.81 4.29
C PRO A 115 1.27 1.48 3.46
N VAL A 116 0.49 0.71 2.71
CA VAL A 116 -0.63 1.24 1.89
C VAL A 116 -1.70 1.86 2.78
N ASN A 117 -2.07 1.19 3.88
CA ASN A 117 -3.02 1.73 4.85
C ASN A 117 -2.47 2.98 5.55
N ARG A 118 -1.19 2.97 5.96
CA ARG A 118 -0.56 4.14 6.58
C ARG A 118 -0.54 5.34 5.64
N LEU A 119 -0.21 5.12 4.36
CA LEU A 119 -0.22 6.17 3.35
C LEU A 119 -1.64 6.72 3.16
N LEU A 120 -2.63 5.86 2.95
CA LEU A 120 -4.02 6.28 2.75
C LEU A 120 -4.53 7.15 3.92
N ARG A 121 -4.16 6.80 5.14
CA ARG A 121 -4.56 7.57 6.36
C ARG A 121 -3.89 8.94 6.50
N GLN A 122 -2.81 9.20 5.76
CA GLN A 122 -2.12 10.49 5.75
C GLN A 122 -2.61 11.41 4.62
N LEU A 123 -3.42 10.92 3.70
CA LEU A 123 -3.95 11.71 2.60
C LEU A 123 -4.95 12.75 3.09
N SER A 124 -5.11 13.82 2.31
CA SER A 124 -6.07 14.89 2.55
C SER A 124 -6.70 15.35 1.23
N PRO A 125 -7.87 15.99 1.28
CA PRO A 125 -8.48 16.57 0.08
C PRO A 125 -7.52 17.45 -0.69
N GLY A 126 -7.47 17.25 -2.00
CA GLY A 126 -6.55 17.94 -2.91
C GLY A 126 -5.29 17.15 -3.27
N ASP A 127 -4.94 16.09 -2.54
CA ASP A 127 -3.83 15.21 -2.93
C ASP A 127 -4.14 14.51 -4.25
N LYS A 128 -3.18 14.48 -5.14
CA LYS A 128 -3.23 13.66 -6.35
C LYS A 128 -2.55 12.34 -6.09
N VAL A 129 -3.24 11.26 -6.39
CA VAL A 129 -2.80 9.91 -6.10
C VAL A 129 -2.89 9.03 -7.35
N SER A 130 -2.06 8.00 -7.39
CA SER A 130 -2.20 6.89 -8.30
C SER A 130 -2.33 5.60 -7.50
N TRP A 131 -3.14 4.68 -7.99
CA TRP A 131 -3.39 3.42 -7.29
C TRP A 131 -3.63 2.25 -8.24
N MET A 132 -3.41 1.06 -7.71
CA MET A 132 -3.86 -0.20 -8.29
C MET A 132 -4.61 -0.98 -7.22
N GLY A 133 -5.67 -1.65 -7.62
CA GLY A 133 -6.50 -2.43 -6.71
C GLY A 133 -7.62 -3.17 -7.40
N LEU A 134 -8.32 -4.00 -6.65
CA LEU A 134 -9.46 -4.77 -7.14
C LEU A 134 -10.77 -4.08 -6.76
N ARG A 135 -11.66 -3.97 -7.71
CA ARG A 135 -13.02 -3.52 -7.47
C ARG A 135 -13.82 -4.62 -6.78
N SER A 136 -14.35 -4.30 -5.63
CA SER A 136 -15.23 -5.19 -4.86
C SER A 136 -16.70 -5.11 -5.32
N PRO A 137 -17.56 -6.06 -4.93
CA PRO A 137 -18.98 -6.04 -5.31
C PRO A 137 -19.73 -4.78 -4.87
N ASP A 138 -19.32 -4.14 -3.77
CA ASP A 138 -19.87 -2.86 -3.28
C ASP A 138 -19.28 -1.64 -4.02
N LYS A 139 -18.57 -1.87 -5.14
CA LYS A 139 -17.92 -0.88 -6.02
C LYS A 139 -16.74 -0.12 -5.37
N ALA A 140 -16.35 -0.45 -4.16
CA ALA A 140 -15.11 0.09 -3.58
C ALA A 140 -13.88 -0.55 -4.25
N ILE A 141 -12.76 0.16 -4.23
CA ILE A 141 -11.48 -0.34 -4.73
C ILE A 141 -10.61 -0.73 -3.53
N HIS A 142 -10.37 -2.03 -3.41
CA HIS A 142 -9.46 -2.58 -2.40
C HIS A 142 -8.03 -2.41 -2.90
N LEU A 143 -7.29 -1.52 -2.26
CA LEU A 143 -5.95 -1.12 -2.68
C LEU A 143 -4.93 -2.25 -2.51
N GLU A 144 -4.13 -2.44 -3.55
CA GLU A 144 -2.92 -3.25 -3.54
C GLU A 144 -1.65 -2.42 -3.65
N LYS A 145 -1.71 -1.32 -4.40
CA LYS A 145 -0.60 -0.36 -4.51
C LYS A 145 -1.15 1.07 -4.45
N LEU A 146 -0.37 1.98 -3.88
CA LEU A 146 -0.74 3.39 -3.74
C LEU A 146 0.50 4.26 -3.85
N LYS A 147 0.37 5.37 -4.58
CA LYS A 147 1.41 6.39 -4.74
C LYS A 147 0.80 7.78 -4.58
N ILE A 148 1.49 8.69 -3.92
CA ILE A 148 1.22 10.12 -4.02
C ILE A 148 1.94 10.67 -5.24
N VAL A 149 1.18 11.27 -6.14
CA VAL A 149 1.70 11.93 -7.35
C VAL A 149 2.04 13.38 -7.04
N SER A 150 1.17 14.07 -6.32
CA SER A 150 1.37 15.45 -5.90
C SER A 150 0.59 15.72 -4.62
N PRO A 151 1.27 15.96 -3.49
CA PRO A 151 0.60 16.31 -2.26
C PRO A 151 0.02 17.71 -2.33
N SER A 152 -1.14 17.92 -1.70
CA SER A 152 -1.66 19.26 -1.44
C SER A 152 -0.94 19.89 -0.24
N PRO A 153 -0.77 21.22 -0.21
CA PRO A 153 -0.15 21.89 0.91
C PRO A 153 -0.90 21.62 2.23
N ARG A 154 -0.17 21.33 3.31
CA ARG A 154 -0.75 21.15 4.66
C ARG A 154 -0.68 22.46 5.42
N ILE A 155 -1.81 22.84 6.03
CA ILE A 155 -1.88 24.01 6.87
C ILE A 155 -1.44 23.64 8.27
N THR A 156 -0.22 24.02 8.64
CA THR A 156 0.39 23.60 9.91
C THR A 156 0.41 24.68 10.98
N THR A 157 0.60 25.93 10.61
CA THR A 157 0.77 26.99 11.60
C THR A 157 0.01 28.27 11.27
N ARG A 158 -0.45 28.97 12.31
CA ARG A 158 -0.96 30.33 12.16
C ARG A 158 0.19 31.29 11.87
N PRO A 159 -0.01 32.34 11.04
CA PRO A 159 0.98 33.39 10.84
C PRO A 159 1.43 33.99 12.17
N ARG A 160 2.72 34.27 12.26
CA ARG A 160 3.32 34.93 13.42
C ARG A 160 3.67 36.37 13.05
N CYS A 161 3.45 37.28 13.99
CA CYS A 161 3.84 38.69 13.87
C CYS A 161 4.30 39.22 15.22
N CYS A 162 5.36 40.04 15.24
CA CYS A 162 5.95 40.61 16.47
C CYS A 162 6.24 39.54 17.53
N GLY A 163 6.69 38.34 17.14
CA GLY A 163 7.02 37.24 18.02
C GLY A 163 5.81 36.45 18.55
N LYS A 164 4.57 36.82 18.22
CA LYS A 164 3.35 36.17 18.68
C LYS A 164 2.54 35.61 17.52
N THR A 165 1.80 34.55 17.75
CA THR A 165 0.84 33.96 16.80
C THR A 165 -0.36 34.91 16.66
N MET A 166 -0.72 35.23 15.41
CA MET A 166 -1.88 36.09 15.13
C MET A 166 -3.19 35.39 15.50
N ARG A 167 -4.16 36.15 15.98
CA ARG A 167 -5.45 35.63 16.45
C ARG A 167 -6.62 36.28 15.73
N SER A 168 -7.68 35.52 15.50
CA SER A 168 -8.98 36.06 15.03
C SER A 168 -9.84 36.46 16.23
N LYS A 169 -10.46 37.62 16.15
CA LYS A 169 -11.38 38.12 17.18
C LYS A 169 -12.84 37.74 16.95
N GLY A 170 -13.14 37.05 15.85
CA GLY A 170 -14.51 36.64 15.53
C GLY A 170 -14.61 35.66 14.36
N LYS A 171 -15.79 35.06 14.15
CA LYS A 171 -16.04 33.97 13.19
C LYS A 171 -15.64 34.31 11.74
N ASN A 172 -15.85 35.57 11.31
CA ASN A 172 -15.57 36.02 9.94
C ASN A 172 -14.53 37.15 9.87
N GLN A 173 -13.73 37.34 10.91
CA GLN A 173 -12.74 38.42 10.94
C GLN A 173 -11.36 37.88 10.53
N HIS A 174 -10.56 38.79 9.95
CA HIS A 174 -9.15 38.51 9.67
C HIS A 174 -8.37 38.23 10.95
N LEU A 175 -7.22 37.56 10.77
CA LEU A 175 -6.24 37.45 11.85
C LEU A 175 -5.61 38.81 12.10
N SER A 176 -5.35 39.14 13.36
CA SER A 176 -4.69 40.41 13.74
C SER A 176 -3.59 40.16 14.74
N CYS A 177 -2.55 40.96 14.64
CA CYS A 177 -1.49 41.01 15.63
C CYS A 177 -1.92 41.95 16.80
N ASP A 178 -1.88 41.46 18.01
CA ASP A 178 -2.22 42.28 19.17
C ASP A 178 -1.27 43.45 19.44
N LYS A 179 0.01 43.31 18.98
CA LYS A 179 1.06 44.31 19.19
C LYS A 179 1.04 45.42 18.14
N CYS A 180 1.11 45.08 16.87
CA CYS A 180 1.25 46.09 15.78
C CYS A 180 -0.06 46.26 14.97
N LYS A 181 -1.13 45.56 15.30
CA LYS A 181 -2.44 45.61 14.63
C LYS A 181 -2.44 45.20 13.15
N MET A 182 -1.35 44.68 12.65
CA MET A 182 -1.27 44.15 11.29
C MET A 182 -2.37 43.08 11.10
N LYS A 183 -3.07 43.15 9.96
CA LYS A 183 -4.12 42.18 9.58
C LYS A 183 -3.57 41.20 8.55
N ALA A 184 -3.96 39.94 8.66
CA ALA A 184 -3.67 38.90 7.69
C ALA A 184 -4.95 38.14 7.36
N PRO A 185 -5.05 37.57 6.15
CA PRO A 185 -6.18 36.71 5.79
C PRO A 185 -6.30 35.52 6.75
N LYS A 186 -7.53 34.99 6.87
CA LYS A 186 -7.82 33.85 7.77
C LYS A 186 -7.46 32.53 7.11
N TYR A 187 -6.26 32.40 6.61
CA TYR A 187 -5.68 31.13 6.17
C TYR A 187 -4.32 30.95 6.83
N TRP A 188 -3.91 29.71 6.84
CA TRP A 188 -2.72 29.27 7.53
C TRP A 188 -1.54 29.19 6.57
N LEU A 189 -0.34 29.32 7.07
CA LEU A 189 0.86 28.98 6.33
C LEU A 189 0.84 27.47 6.09
N SER A 190 1.09 27.08 4.86
CA SER A 190 1.26 25.69 4.46
C SER A 190 2.72 25.37 4.27
N ASP A 191 3.15 24.25 4.80
CA ASP A 191 4.48 23.70 4.54
C ASP A 191 4.37 22.61 3.47
N GLU A 192 5.46 22.37 2.75
CA GLU A 192 5.59 21.17 1.94
C GLU A 192 5.39 19.95 2.84
N TRP A 193 4.50 19.07 2.42
CA TRP A 193 4.21 17.86 3.17
C TRP A 193 4.81 16.65 2.44
N SER A 194 5.47 15.80 3.20
CA SER A 194 5.96 14.50 2.76
C SER A 194 5.37 13.41 3.64
N PRO A 195 4.88 12.30 3.06
CA PRO A 195 4.36 11.18 3.84
C PRO A 195 5.48 10.52 4.64
N ASP A 196 5.18 10.12 5.87
CA ASP A 196 6.08 9.35 6.74
C ASP A 196 6.09 7.87 6.33
N ILE A 197 6.51 7.59 5.10
CA ILE A 197 6.59 6.26 4.52
C ILE A 197 7.85 6.17 3.68
N PRO A 198 8.69 5.15 3.87
CA PRO A 198 9.84 4.94 3.02
C PRO A 198 9.42 4.76 1.55
N SER A 199 9.81 5.68 0.70
CA SER A 199 9.57 5.63 -0.74
C SER A 199 10.76 4.97 -1.43
N SER A 200 10.86 3.64 -1.33
CA SER A 200 11.94 2.89 -1.98
C SER A 200 11.65 2.50 -3.43
N PHE A 201 10.44 2.74 -3.93
CA PHE A 201 9.95 2.26 -5.23
C PHE A 201 9.29 3.38 -6.03
N ASP A 202 10.01 4.44 -6.34
CA ASP A 202 9.50 5.60 -7.08
C ASP A 202 8.17 6.15 -6.49
N GLY A 203 8.08 6.19 -5.17
CA GLY A 203 6.91 6.67 -4.43
C GLY A 203 5.76 5.67 -4.28
N TRP A 204 5.82 4.50 -4.91
CA TRP A 204 4.83 3.46 -4.73
C TRP A 204 4.97 2.75 -3.40
N THR A 205 3.84 2.41 -2.79
CA THR A 205 3.73 1.54 -1.62
C THR A 205 2.98 0.27 -1.97
N GLN A 206 3.30 -0.81 -1.27
CA GLN A 206 2.63 -2.11 -1.38
C GLN A 206 2.43 -2.72 0.00
N PRO A 207 1.54 -3.70 0.16
CA PRO A 207 1.43 -4.48 1.39
C PRO A 207 2.73 -5.22 1.69
N PRO A 208 2.98 -5.55 2.96
CA PRO A 208 4.11 -6.39 3.32
C PRO A 208 3.99 -7.77 2.65
N PRO A 209 5.09 -8.48 2.42
CA PRO A 209 5.07 -9.77 1.72
C PRO A 209 4.07 -10.79 2.28
N SER A 210 3.84 -10.76 3.60
CA SER A 210 2.91 -11.67 4.28
C SER A 210 1.43 -11.39 3.99
N GLN A 211 1.10 -10.19 3.49
CA GLN A 211 -0.27 -9.74 3.26
C GLN A 211 -0.53 -9.37 1.79
N ARG A 212 0.49 -9.43 0.96
CA ARG A 212 0.38 -9.22 -0.47
C ARG A 212 -0.36 -10.39 -1.11
N ARG A 213 -1.26 -10.10 -2.04
CA ARG A 213 -1.95 -11.15 -2.78
C ARG A 213 -0.94 -11.99 -3.56
N HIS A 214 -1.19 -13.28 -3.68
CA HIS A 214 -0.24 -14.22 -4.31
C HIS A 214 -0.03 -13.98 -5.80
N LEU A 215 -0.92 -13.28 -6.49
CA LEU A 215 -0.78 -12.89 -7.89
C LEU A 215 -0.19 -11.48 -8.09
N SER A 216 -0.03 -10.69 -7.01
CA SER A 216 0.54 -9.36 -7.11
C SER A 216 2.04 -9.40 -7.39
N MET A 217 2.47 -8.69 -8.41
CA MET A 217 3.88 -8.48 -8.69
C MET A 217 4.50 -7.61 -7.59
N PRO A 218 5.58 -8.05 -6.95
CA PRO A 218 6.34 -7.22 -6.02
C PRO A 218 6.90 -5.97 -6.70
N LEU A 219 6.90 -4.81 -6.02
CA LEU A 219 7.52 -3.59 -6.54
C LEU A 219 9.02 -3.74 -6.80
N GLU A 220 9.67 -4.69 -6.12
CA GLU A 220 11.07 -5.07 -6.33
C GLU A 220 11.33 -5.68 -7.72
N LEU A 221 10.30 -6.23 -8.35
CA LEU A 221 10.38 -6.86 -9.68
C LEU A 221 9.89 -5.95 -10.80
N GLY A 222 9.16 -4.89 -10.48
CA GLY A 222 8.69 -3.92 -11.45
C GLY A 222 7.80 -2.86 -10.83
N ILE A 223 7.95 -1.64 -11.31
CA ILE A 223 7.18 -0.48 -10.88
C ILE A 223 6.02 -0.29 -11.86
N PRO A 224 4.77 -0.04 -11.38
CA PRO A 224 3.65 0.25 -12.26
C PRO A 224 3.92 1.52 -13.09
N SER A 225 3.74 1.39 -14.40
CA SER A 225 3.97 2.46 -15.40
C SER A 225 2.67 3.12 -15.82
#